data_a8e7a73cdd26319718df01703e66ab09
#
_entry.id   a8e7a73cdd26319718df01703e66ab09
#
_cell.length_a   1.000
_cell.length_b   1.000
_cell.length_c   1.000
_cell.angle_alpha   90.00
_cell.angle_beta   90.00
_cell.angle_gamma   90.00
#
_symmetry.space_group_name_H-M   'P 1'
#
loop_
_entity.id
_entity.type
_entity.pdbx_description
1 polymer ?
#
loop_
_entity_poly.entity_id
_entity_poly.type
_entity_poly.pdbx_seq_one_letter_code
_entity_poly.pdbx_strand_id
1 'polypeptide(L)'
;MAELSNKTITQVQAELKSGSISCQKLVNDYLQKIEANKHLNAYLEVYTGEAQERAKQLDEKLKSGASTGKLFGCVMAIKDNICYKQHKVSAGSKILEGFTSLYSSTVVERLLAEDAIIIGRTNCDEFAMGSSNENSAYGKVLNALDNTRVPGGSSGGSAVVVQAGLCQVSLGSDTGGSIRQPASFCGLVGLKPTYGRVSRYGLVAYASSFDQIGPFSTNVEDTALVMEVISGKDNHDSTSSSEKVPAYTAELNFDKKARIAIFPSTLNSDGLNAEVKSATQNLITQLKSDGHLVEEVGFDLLDYLIATYYVLTTAEASSNLARFDGVHYGYRAKDANEMDPVYKRSRTEGFGKEVKNRIMLGTFVLSSGYYDAYYSRAQKVRRILTDKIRGIFKEYDFILMPTSPTVAFKFGEKTDNPVEMYLADIYTVLANLTGIPAISLPVAEDKNGLPIGAQLLADKFQESKLLAFSEKIMHFESAK
;
A
#
# COMPACT_ATOMS: atom_id res chain seq x y z
N MET A 1 -5.26 27.71 4.48
CA MET A 1 -4.71 26.67 3.59
C MET A 1 -4.43 25.33 4.29
N ALA A 2 -4.25 25.30 5.60
CA ALA A 2 -4.16 24.04 6.39
C ALA A 2 -5.51 23.29 6.55
N GLU A 3 -6.65 23.95 6.24
CA GLU A 3 -7.99 23.40 6.53
C GLU A 3 -8.46 22.24 5.61
N LEU A 4 -7.98 22.13 4.39
CA LEU A 4 -8.45 21.08 3.46
C LEU A 4 -7.80 19.70 3.67
N SER A 5 -6.59 19.65 4.24
CA SER A 5 -5.85 18.40 4.45
C SER A 5 -6.42 17.53 5.59
N ASN A 6 -7.26 18.11 6.46
CA ASN A 6 -7.81 17.42 7.62
C ASN A 6 -9.30 17.09 7.47
N LYS A 7 -9.92 17.42 6.32
CA LYS A 7 -11.34 17.13 6.07
C LYS A 7 -11.52 15.76 5.45
N THR A 8 -12.52 15.01 5.94
CA THR A 8 -12.92 13.75 5.32
C THR A 8 -13.55 14.00 3.95
N ILE A 9 -13.59 12.97 3.09
CA ILE A 9 -14.28 13.04 1.79
C ILE A 9 -15.73 13.51 1.99
N THR A 10 -16.42 12.98 2.98
CA THR A 10 -17.81 13.35 3.32
C THR A 10 -17.95 14.83 3.65
N GLN A 11 -17.01 15.40 4.42
CA GLN A 11 -17.02 16.83 4.73
C GLN A 11 -16.78 17.71 3.50
N VAL A 12 -15.82 17.32 2.64
CA VAL A 12 -15.56 18.03 1.38
C VAL A 12 -16.78 17.96 0.45
N GLN A 13 -17.44 16.80 0.36
CA GLN A 13 -18.67 16.63 -0.41
C GLN A 13 -19.82 17.52 0.10
N ALA A 14 -19.94 17.71 1.42
CA ALA A 14 -20.93 18.63 1.98
C ALA A 14 -20.66 20.09 1.55
N GLU A 15 -19.41 20.52 1.52
CA GLU A 15 -19.03 21.86 1.05
C GLU A 15 -19.24 22.04 -0.46
N LEU A 16 -18.96 21.02 -1.27
CA LEU A 16 -19.24 21.03 -2.70
C LEU A 16 -20.75 21.14 -2.96
N LYS A 17 -21.56 20.33 -2.27
CA LYS A 17 -23.03 20.34 -2.42
C LYS A 17 -23.68 21.64 -1.92
N SER A 18 -23.12 22.28 -0.91
CA SER A 18 -23.57 23.60 -0.43
C SER A 18 -23.14 24.76 -1.34
N GLY A 19 -22.22 24.52 -2.27
CA GLY A 19 -21.63 25.56 -3.13
C GLY A 19 -20.57 26.43 -2.42
N SER A 20 -20.12 26.06 -1.19
CA SER A 20 -19.08 26.78 -0.47
C SER A 20 -17.72 26.69 -1.19
N ILE A 21 -17.47 25.59 -1.90
CA ILE A 21 -16.35 25.38 -2.79
C ILE A 21 -16.83 24.74 -4.09
N SER A 22 -16.00 24.75 -5.14
CA SER A 22 -16.22 23.98 -6.37
C SER A 22 -15.14 22.94 -6.57
N CYS A 23 -15.42 21.90 -7.37
CA CYS A 23 -14.42 20.91 -7.75
C CYS A 23 -13.23 21.57 -8.46
N GLN A 24 -13.47 22.58 -9.33
CA GLN A 24 -12.40 23.34 -9.98
C GLN A 24 -11.51 24.07 -8.97
N LYS A 25 -12.09 24.73 -7.96
CA LYS A 25 -11.32 25.40 -6.90
C LYS A 25 -10.49 24.39 -6.14
N LEU A 26 -11.09 23.27 -5.74
CA LEU A 26 -10.44 22.20 -5.00
C LEU A 26 -9.23 21.64 -5.77
N VAL A 27 -9.40 21.28 -7.04
CA VAL A 27 -8.32 20.77 -7.90
C VAL A 27 -7.21 21.79 -8.06
N ASN A 28 -7.54 23.07 -8.31
CA ASN A 28 -6.54 24.12 -8.45
C ASN A 28 -5.72 24.32 -7.16
N ASP A 29 -6.35 24.21 -5.99
CA ASP A 29 -5.64 24.30 -4.70
C ASP A 29 -4.66 23.12 -4.52
N TYR A 30 -5.05 21.90 -4.90
CA TYR A 30 -4.14 20.76 -4.89
C TYR A 30 -2.99 20.92 -5.90
N LEU A 31 -3.26 21.39 -7.12
CA LEU A 31 -2.22 21.63 -8.12
C LEU A 31 -1.19 22.67 -7.67
N GLN A 32 -1.61 23.73 -6.99
CA GLN A 32 -0.71 24.71 -6.40
C GLN A 32 0.17 24.10 -5.29
N LYS A 33 -0.42 23.28 -4.41
CA LYS A 33 0.34 22.56 -3.37
C LYS A 33 1.35 21.58 -3.95
N ILE A 34 0.97 20.82 -4.99
CA ILE A 34 1.85 19.90 -5.69
C ILE A 34 3.05 20.64 -6.27
N GLU A 35 2.83 21.77 -6.94
CA GLU A 35 3.90 22.60 -7.50
C GLU A 35 4.88 23.08 -6.44
N ALA A 36 4.37 23.54 -5.28
CA ALA A 36 5.18 24.02 -4.16
C ALA A 36 6.00 22.90 -3.49
N ASN A 37 5.59 21.64 -3.66
CA ASN A 37 6.18 20.46 -3.02
C ASN A 37 6.84 19.49 -4.01
N LYS A 38 7.20 19.94 -5.21
CA LYS A 38 7.90 19.13 -6.23
C LYS A 38 9.19 18.49 -5.73
N HIS A 39 9.88 19.13 -4.79
CA HIS A 39 11.12 18.63 -4.20
C HIS A 39 10.97 17.28 -3.50
N LEU A 40 9.76 16.92 -3.05
CA LEU A 40 9.46 15.62 -2.43
C LEU A 40 9.59 14.45 -3.40
N ASN A 41 9.58 14.70 -4.72
CA ASN A 41 9.63 13.71 -5.79
C ASN A 41 8.57 12.60 -5.67
N ALA A 42 7.42 12.95 -5.07
CA ALA A 42 6.35 11.99 -4.78
C ALA A 42 5.46 11.70 -6.00
N TYR A 43 5.27 12.68 -6.91
CA TYR A 43 4.61 12.48 -8.20
C TYR A 43 5.62 12.27 -9.32
N LEU A 44 5.37 11.29 -10.20
CA LEU A 44 6.07 11.13 -11.48
C LEU A 44 5.41 11.89 -12.61
N GLU A 45 4.10 12.08 -12.51
CA GLU A 45 3.31 12.83 -13.48
C GLU A 45 2.05 13.38 -12.81
N VAL A 46 1.72 14.65 -13.13
CA VAL A 46 0.51 15.32 -12.65
C VAL A 46 -0.39 15.58 -13.86
N TYR A 47 -1.64 15.13 -13.79
CA TYR A 47 -2.61 15.19 -14.89
C TYR A 47 -3.38 16.51 -14.86
N THR A 48 -2.67 17.65 -14.89
CA THR A 48 -3.22 18.99 -14.68
C THR A 48 -4.45 19.28 -15.53
N GLY A 49 -4.33 19.11 -16.86
CA GLY A 49 -5.43 19.44 -17.78
C GLY A 49 -6.65 18.52 -17.60
N GLU A 50 -6.41 17.22 -17.42
CA GLU A 50 -7.48 16.23 -17.24
C GLU A 50 -8.20 16.41 -15.91
N ALA A 51 -7.45 16.66 -14.83
CA ALA A 51 -8.04 16.90 -13.50
C ALA A 51 -8.90 18.17 -13.49
N GLN A 52 -8.46 19.24 -14.17
CA GLN A 52 -9.24 20.47 -14.31
C GLN A 52 -10.49 20.27 -15.15
N GLU A 53 -10.40 19.56 -16.28
CA GLU A 53 -11.56 19.26 -17.12
C GLU A 53 -12.56 18.36 -16.40
N ARG A 54 -12.06 17.32 -15.68
CA ARG A 54 -12.91 16.46 -14.86
C ARG A 54 -13.63 17.25 -13.76
N ALA A 55 -12.91 18.14 -13.08
CA ALA A 55 -13.48 19.00 -12.04
C ALA A 55 -14.60 19.90 -12.61
N LYS A 56 -14.41 20.47 -13.79
CA LYS A 56 -15.43 21.26 -14.50
C LYS A 56 -16.67 20.43 -14.82
N GLN A 57 -16.50 19.23 -15.37
CA GLN A 57 -17.60 18.29 -15.66
C GLN A 57 -18.39 17.92 -14.39
N LEU A 58 -17.71 17.70 -13.25
CA LEU A 58 -18.36 17.41 -11.98
C LEU A 58 -19.13 18.62 -11.42
N ASP A 59 -18.59 19.84 -11.54
CA ASP A 59 -19.32 21.06 -11.19
C ASP A 59 -20.59 21.25 -12.05
N GLU A 60 -20.51 20.95 -13.35
CA GLU A 60 -21.67 20.98 -14.27
C GLU A 60 -22.68 19.88 -13.91
N LYS A 61 -22.21 18.66 -13.60
CA LYS A 61 -23.05 17.54 -13.15
C LYS A 61 -23.85 17.92 -11.90
N LEU A 62 -23.19 18.53 -10.91
CA LEU A 62 -23.85 18.98 -9.67
C LEU A 62 -24.89 20.06 -9.95
N LYS A 63 -24.57 21.08 -10.79
CA LYS A 63 -25.49 22.15 -11.18
C LYS A 63 -26.73 21.65 -11.92
N SER A 64 -26.58 20.59 -12.72
CA SER A 64 -27.71 19.97 -13.44
C SER A 64 -28.66 19.17 -12.53
N GLY A 65 -28.33 18.96 -11.25
CA GLY A 65 -29.10 18.13 -10.33
C GLY A 65 -28.94 16.62 -10.60
N ALA A 66 -27.97 16.21 -11.42
CA ALA A 66 -27.71 14.79 -11.66
C ALA A 66 -27.14 14.10 -10.43
N SER A 67 -27.43 12.80 -10.27
CA SER A 67 -26.92 11.99 -9.16
C SER A 67 -25.39 11.92 -9.17
N THR A 68 -24.77 12.14 -8.02
CA THR A 68 -23.33 12.07 -7.82
C THR A 68 -22.91 10.72 -7.27
N GLY A 69 -21.71 10.25 -7.68
CA GLY A 69 -21.11 9.02 -7.16
C GLY A 69 -20.62 9.15 -5.72
N LYS A 70 -20.25 8.03 -5.12
CA LYS A 70 -19.75 7.96 -3.73
C LYS A 70 -18.47 8.76 -3.50
N LEU A 71 -17.62 8.88 -4.51
CA LEU A 71 -16.35 9.62 -4.45
C LEU A 71 -16.41 10.97 -5.18
N PHE A 72 -17.61 11.54 -5.32
CA PHE A 72 -17.81 12.82 -5.98
C PHE A 72 -16.86 13.89 -5.45
N GLY A 73 -16.02 14.43 -6.34
CA GLY A 73 -15.04 15.48 -6.00
C GLY A 73 -13.83 15.00 -5.19
N CYS A 74 -13.71 13.73 -4.84
CA CYS A 74 -12.53 13.21 -4.17
C CYS A 74 -11.31 13.27 -5.11
N VAL A 75 -10.28 14.02 -4.71
CA VAL A 75 -9.03 14.14 -5.45
C VAL A 75 -8.06 13.06 -5.00
N MET A 76 -7.67 12.18 -5.94
CA MET A 76 -6.90 10.98 -5.66
C MET A 76 -5.63 10.88 -6.51
N ALA A 77 -4.64 10.15 -5.99
CA ALA A 77 -3.45 9.76 -6.73
C ALA A 77 -3.33 8.22 -6.81
N ILE A 78 -2.65 7.70 -7.83
CA ILE A 78 -2.45 6.27 -8.03
C ILE A 78 -0.96 5.95 -8.15
N LYS A 79 -0.53 4.81 -7.58
CA LYS A 79 0.85 4.33 -7.69
C LYS A 79 1.20 3.99 -9.13
N ASP A 80 2.43 4.26 -9.53
CA ASP A 80 2.95 4.06 -10.90
C ASP A 80 2.96 2.61 -11.41
N ASN A 81 2.47 1.67 -10.64
CA ASN A 81 2.23 0.29 -11.08
C ASN A 81 0.74 -0.02 -11.32
N ILE A 82 -0.15 0.96 -11.22
CA ILE A 82 -1.59 0.86 -11.48
C ILE A 82 -1.89 1.49 -12.83
N CYS A 83 -2.37 0.68 -13.79
CA CYS A 83 -2.64 1.12 -15.15
C CYS A 83 -3.82 2.09 -15.21
N TYR A 84 -3.62 3.19 -15.92
CA TYR A 84 -4.65 4.13 -16.35
C TYR A 84 -4.54 4.29 -17.86
N LYS A 85 -5.66 4.08 -18.58
CA LYS A 85 -5.70 4.09 -20.06
C LYS A 85 -5.17 5.40 -20.60
N GLN A 86 -4.32 5.32 -21.63
CA GLN A 86 -3.65 6.44 -22.32
C GLN A 86 -2.67 7.23 -21.44
N HIS A 87 -2.35 6.74 -20.23
CA HIS A 87 -1.34 7.33 -19.36
C HIS A 87 -0.10 6.43 -19.27
N LYS A 88 1.02 7.04 -18.96
CA LYS A 88 2.27 6.31 -18.72
C LYS A 88 2.15 5.45 -17.48
N VAL A 89 2.77 4.28 -17.52
CA VAL A 89 2.99 3.41 -16.37
C VAL A 89 4.38 2.82 -16.50
N SER A 90 5.21 3.01 -15.49
CA SER A 90 6.60 2.55 -15.54
C SER A 90 6.99 1.65 -14.37
N ALA A 91 6.12 1.51 -13.36
CA ALA A 91 6.43 0.78 -12.14
C ALA A 91 7.76 1.22 -11.50
N GLY A 92 8.11 2.51 -11.57
CA GLY A 92 9.37 3.05 -11.07
C GLY A 92 10.62 2.55 -11.82
N SER A 93 10.48 1.96 -13.02
CA SER A 93 11.54 1.26 -13.75
C SER A 93 11.82 1.89 -15.11
N LYS A 94 13.10 1.92 -15.49
CA LYS A 94 13.53 2.31 -16.82
C LYS A 94 13.10 1.29 -17.89
N ILE A 95 12.94 0.01 -17.56
CA ILE A 95 12.52 -1.02 -18.53
C ILE A 95 11.15 -0.75 -19.15
N LEU A 96 10.27 -0.02 -18.46
CA LEU A 96 8.97 0.43 -18.95
C LEU A 96 8.95 1.91 -19.36
N GLU A 97 10.11 2.56 -19.46
CA GLU A 97 10.18 3.95 -19.90
C GLU A 97 9.49 4.14 -21.26
N GLY A 98 8.60 5.15 -21.33
CA GLY A 98 7.82 5.46 -22.55
C GLY A 98 6.61 4.56 -22.79
N PHE A 99 6.37 3.53 -21.98
CA PHE A 99 5.17 2.70 -22.10
C PHE A 99 3.92 3.46 -21.66
N THR A 100 2.89 3.43 -22.51
CA THR A 100 1.58 4.00 -22.23
C THR A 100 0.54 2.88 -22.19
N SER A 101 -0.27 2.86 -21.13
CA SER A 101 -1.27 1.81 -20.93
C SER A 101 -2.40 1.89 -21.93
N LEU A 102 -2.79 0.75 -22.51
CA LEU A 102 -3.89 0.62 -23.47
C LEU A 102 -5.26 0.47 -22.78
N TYR A 103 -5.27 0.21 -21.48
CA TYR A 103 -6.48 -0.01 -20.68
C TYR A 103 -6.29 0.49 -19.25
N SER A 104 -7.39 0.76 -18.57
CA SER A 104 -7.38 1.07 -17.15
C SER A 104 -7.45 -0.19 -16.29
N SER A 105 -6.88 -0.14 -15.10
CA SER A 105 -7.16 -1.14 -14.08
C SER A 105 -8.62 -1.05 -13.62
N THR A 106 -9.17 -2.17 -13.15
CA THR A 106 -10.54 -2.20 -12.62
C THR A 106 -10.76 -1.20 -11.48
N VAL A 107 -9.74 -0.98 -10.63
CA VAL A 107 -9.86 0.01 -9.56
C VAL A 107 -9.99 1.43 -10.12
N VAL A 108 -9.25 1.78 -11.16
CA VAL A 108 -9.35 3.10 -11.81
C VAL A 108 -10.72 3.30 -12.46
N GLU A 109 -11.23 2.29 -13.17
CA GLU A 109 -12.58 2.37 -13.78
C GLU A 109 -13.66 2.58 -12.71
N ARG A 110 -13.57 1.87 -11.58
CA ARG A 110 -14.51 2.02 -10.46
C ARG A 110 -14.42 3.38 -9.80
N LEU A 111 -13.22 3.91 -9.59
CA LEU A 111 -13.04 5.26 -9.03
C LEU A 111 -13.66 6.33 -9.91
N LEU A 112 -13.42 6.27 -11.23
CA LEU A 112 -13.95 7.23 -12.19
C LEU A 112 -15.48 7.13 -12.31
N ALA A 113 -16.04 5.92 -12.25
CA ALA A 113 -17.49 5.68 -12.27
C ALA A 113 -18.19 6.30 -11.04
N GLU A 114 -17.49 6.42 -9.92
CA GLU A 114 -17.97 7.02 -8.66
C GLU A 114 -17.53 8.49 -8.51
N ASP A 115 -17.23 9.17 -9.62
CA ASP A 115 -16.92 10.60 -9.68
C ASP A 115 -15.63 11.04 -8.96
N ALA A 116 -14.65 10.17 -8.80
CA ALA A 116 -13.33 10.56 -8.35
C ALA A 116 -12.58 11.38 -9.41
N ILE A 117 -11.60 12.16 -8.95
CA ILE A 117 -10.67 12.95 -9.79
C ILE A 117 -9.26 12.38 -9.57
N ILE A 118 -8.69 11.72 -10.57
CA ILE A 118 -7.31 11.24 -10.50
C ILE A 118 -6.37 12.37 -10.92
N ILE A 119 -5.57 12.88 -9.97
CA ILE A 119 -4.71 14.05 -10.19
C ILE A 119 -3.31 13.71 -10.71
N GLY A 120 -2.87 12.46 -10.56
CA GLY A 120 -1.53 12.07 -11.02
C GLY A 120 -1.12 10.66 -10.58
N ARG A 121 0.05 10.23 -11.05
CA ARG A 121 0.69 8.96 -10.65
C ARG A 121 1.89 9.21 -9.77
N THR A 122 2.03 8.39 -8.74
CA THR A 122 3.02 8.55 -7.67
C THR A 122 4.22 7.65 -7.88
N ASN A 123 5.39 8.15 -7.47
CA ASN A 123 6.65 7.42 -7.49
C ASN A 123 6.62 6.21 -6.53
N CYS A 124 7.41 5.18 -6.83
CA CYS A 124 7.47 3.95 -6.05
C CYS A 124 8.83 3.25 -6.21
N ASP A 125 9.16 2.32 -5.33
CA ASP A 125 10.26 1.40 -5.59
C ASP A 125 10.01 0.61 -6.87
N GLU A 126 11.06 0.34 -7.61
CA GLU A 126 11.03 -0.34 -8.91
C GLU A 126 10.30 -1.69 -8.82
N PHE A 127 9.24 -1.88 -9.64
CA PHE A 127 8.35 -3.06 -9.65
C PHE A 127 7.79 -3.43 -8.26
N ALA A 128 7.58 -2.43 -7.39
CA ALA A 128 7.17 -2.62 -6.01
C ALA A 128 8.17 -3.46 -5.18
N MET A 129 9.44 -3.49 -5.57
CA MET A 129 10.53 -4.24 -4.92
C MET A 129 11.41 -3.31 -4.08
N GLY A 130 10.99 -3.09 -2.84
CA GLY A 130 11.70 -2.27 -1.87
C GLY A 130 10.80 -1.91 -0.70
N SER A 131 11.42 -1.38 0.36
CA SER A 131 10.75 -1.00 1.60
C SER A 131 11.14 0.41 2.07
N SER A 132 11.75 1.21 1.16
CA SER A 132 12.24 2.56 1.50
C SER A 132 11.95 3.63 0.45
N ASN A 133 11.57 3.26 -0.75
CA ASN A 133 11.44 4.10 -1.95
C ASN A 133 12.76 4.77 -2.40
N GLU A 134 13.88 4.06 -2.17
CA GLU A 134 15.21 4.44 -2.68
C GLU A 134 15.52 3.80 -4.04
N ASN A 135 14.79 2.77 -4.45
CA ASN A 135 15.06 1.94 -5.63
C ASN A 135 14.34 2.39 -6.91
N SER A 136 13.77 3.60 -6.96
CA SER A 136 13.13 4.11 -8.18
C SER A 136 14.16 4.56 -9.21
N ALA A 137 13.92 4.24 -10.50
CA ALA A 137 14.70 4.80 -11.62
C ALA A 137 14.55 6.32 -11.77
N TYR A 138 13.54 6.91 -11.13
CA TYR A 138 13.23 8.35 -11.17
C TYR A 138 13.69 9.09 -9.90
N GLY A 139 14.53 8.45 -9.09
CA GLY A 139 15.06 9.01 -7.85
C GLY A 139 14.18 8.72 -6.64
N LYS A 140 14.76 8.94 -5.47
CA LYS A 140 14.13 8.68 -4.18
C LYS A 140 13.00 9.66 -3.88
N VAL A 141 12.02 9.20 -3.10
CA VAL A 141 10.95 10.05 -2.53
C VAL A 141 11.36 10.50 -1.13
N LEU A 142 11.16 11.77 -0.83
CA LEU A 142 11.48 12.33 0.49
C LEU A 142 10.26 12.26 1.42
N ASN A 143 10.48 11.89 2.69
CA ASN A 143 9.43 11.96 3.71
C ASN A 143 9.11 13.44 4.00
N ALA A 144 7.83 13.82 3.97
CA ALA A 144 7.43 15.22 4.10
C ALA A 144 7.66 15.81 5.49
N LEU A 145 7.74 14.97 6.55
CA LEU A 145 8.05 15.43 7.93
C LEU A 145 9.55 15.67 8.12
N ASP A 146 10.39 14.86 7.48
CA ASP A 146 11.84 14.99 7.55
C ASP A 146 12.45 14.51 6.22
N ASN A 147 12.86 15.45 5.37
CA ASN A 147 13.39 15.19 4.03
C ASN A 147 14.72 14.42 4.04
N THR A 148 15.33 14.16 5.19
CA THR A 148 16.53 13.32 5.33
C THR A 148 16.20 11.84 5.51
N ARG A 149 14.90 11.49 5.63
CA ARG A 149 14.41 10.16 5.93
C ARG A 149 13.58 9.56 4.79
N VAL A 150 13.53 8.24 4.81
CA VAL A 150 12.71 7.45 3.87
C VAL A 150 11.23 7.60 4.22
N PRO A 151 10.31 7.60 3.22
CA PRO A 151 8.88 7.55 3.47
C PRO A 151 8.37 6.12 3.70
N GLY A 152 9.27 5.14 3.61
CA GLY A 152 8.89 3.74 3.46
C GLY A 152 8.57 3.37 2.01
N GLY A 153 8.35 2.09 1.78
CA GLY A 153 8.12 1.55 0.44
C GLY A 153 7.39 0.19 0.44
N SER A 154 7.08 -0.20 -0.76
CA SER A 154 7.35 0.37 -2.08
C SER A 154 6.41 1.52 -2.50
N SER A 155 5.32 1.82 -1.77
CA SER A 155 4.35 2.88 -2.14
C SER A 155 4.67 4.22 -1.46
N GLY A 156 5.97 4.59 -1.35
CA GLY A 156 6.40 5.80 -0.64
C GLY A 156 5.81 7.08 -1.22
N GLY A 157 5.79 7.22 -2.56
CA GLY A 157 5.16 8.38 -3.20
C GLY A 157 3.67 8.48 -2.88
N SER A 158 2.93 7.35 -2.87
CA SER A 158 1.51 7.34 -2.50
C SER A 158 1.27 7.76 -1.05
N ALA A 159 2.14 7.35 -0.11
CA ALA A 159 2.05 7.79 1.28
C ALA A 159 2.37 9.30 1.40
N VAL A 160 3.45 9.77 0.78
CA VAL A 160 3.88 11.17 0.89
C VAL A 160 2.87 12.16 0.31
N VAL A 161 2.19 11.82 -0.79
CA VAL A 161 1.20 12.75 -1.36
C VAL A 161 -0.01 12.97 -0.44
N VAL A 162 -0.38 11.96 0.37
CA VAL A 162 -1.42 12.10 1.40
C VAL A 162 -0.86 12.83 2.62
N GLN A 163 0.31 12.44 3.11
CA GLN A 163 0.99 13.06 4.26
C GLN A 163 1.18 14.59 4.07
N ALA A 164 1.59 15.00 2.89
CA ALA A 164 1.82 16.41 2.55
C ALA A 164 0.55 17.17 2.12
N GLY A 165 -0.62 16.53 2.15
CA GLY A 165 -1.89 17.12 1.75
C GLY A 165 -1.93 17.51 0.26
N LEU A 166 -1.34 16.71 -0.62
CA LEU A 166 -1.27 16.91 -2.08
C LEU A 166 -2.39 16.17 -2.82
N CYS A 167 -3.15 15.34 -2.13
CA CYS A 167 -4.42 14.73 -2.50
C CYS A 167 -5.14 14.30 -1.21
N GLN A 168 -6.42 13.88 -1.31
CA GLN A 168 -7.16 13.39 -0.14
C GLN A 168 -6.82 11.94 0.18
N VAL A 169 -6.80 11.09 -0.82
CA VAL A 169 -6.52 9.66 -0.73
C VAL A 169 -5.62 9.24 -1.88
N SER A 170 -4.79 8.24 -1.68
CA SER A 170 -4.03 7.63 -2.76
C SER A 170 -4.17 6.11 -2.75
N LEU A 171 -3.99 5.47 -3.90
CA LEU A 171 -3.87 4.03 -4.00
C LEU A 171 -2.40 3.61 -4.06
N GLY A 172 -2.06 2.58 -3.29
CA GLY A 172 -0.81 1.86 -3.36
C GLY A 172 -1.01 0.38 -3.68
N SER A 173 0.07 -0.39 -3.63
CA SER A 173 0.05 -1.84 -3.69
C SER A 173 0.86 -2.44 -2.54
N ASP A 174 0.40 -3.57 -2.01
CA ASP A 174 1.02 -4.26 -0.86
C ASP A 174 1.26 -5.73 -1.22
N THR A 175 2.53 -6.11 -1.31
CA THR A 175 2.98 -7.48 -1.56
C THR A 175 3.60 -8.09 -0.31
N GLY A 176 4.23 -7.26 0.53
CA GLY A 176 4.88 -7.66 1.78
C GLY A 176 4.80 -6.61 2.89
N GLY A 177 3.96 -5.57 2.73
CA GLY A 177 3.86 -4.45 3.66
C GLY A 177 3.88 -3.09 2.98
N SER A 178 3.93 -3.08 1.64
CA SER A 178 4.19 -1.85 0.85
C SER A 178 3.06 -0.79 0.84
N ILE A 179 1.99 -0.98 1.59
CA ILE A 179 1.01 0.03 2.01
C ILE A 179 1.20 0.31 3.50
N ARG A 180 1.21 -0.71 4.34
CA ARG A 180 1.16 -0.58 5.80
C ARG A 180 2.42 0.04 6.38
N GLN A 181 3.60 -0.37 5.90
CA GLN A 181 4.88 0.18 6.37
C GLN A 181 5.05 1.66 6.00
N PRO A 182 4.87 2.11 4.73
CA PRO A 182 4.91 3.55 4.44
C PRO A 182 3.78 4.33 5.12
N ALA A 183 2.59 3.76 5.36
CA ALA A 183 1.57 4.40 6.20
C ALA A 183 2.08 4.65 7.62
N SER A 184 2.75 3.67 8.24
CA SER A 184 3.37 3.82 9.56
C SER A 184 4.43 4.92 9.58
N PHE A 185 5.30 5.01 8.57
CA PHE A 185 6.38 6.00 8.50
C PHE A 185 5.88 7.42 8.18
N CYS A 186 4.72 7.54 7.57
CA CYS A 186 4.12 8.82 7.18
C CYS A 186 2.96 9.26 8.08
N GLY A 187 2.63 8.52 9.15
CA GLY A 187 1.55 8.88 10.08
C GLY A 187 0.15 8.76 9.46
N LEU A 188 -0.08 7.72 8.65
CA LEU A 188 -1.32 7.52 7.90
C LEU A 188 -2.01 6.21 8.25
N VAL A 189 -3.29 6.15 7.89
CA VAL A 189 -4.03 4.90 7.78
C VAL A 189 -3.70 4.24 6.45
N GLY A 190 -3.27 2.96 6.49
CA GLY A 190 -2.97 2.19 5.29
C GLY A 190 -3.55 0.79 5.37
N LEU A 191 -4.47 0.46 4.46
CA LEU A 191 -5.18 -0.83 4.46
C LEU A 191 -4.71 -1.73 3.32
N LYS A 192 -4.26 -2.94 3.69
CA LYS A 192 -4.14 -4.08 2.78
C LYS A 192 -5.38 -4.97 2.91
N PRO A 193 -6.24 -5.08 1.89
CA PRO A 193 -7.43 -5.94 1.98
C PRO A 193 -7.08 -7.44 1.94
N THR A 194 -8.08 -8.28 2.15
CA THR A 194 -8.00 -9.72 1.87
C THR A 194 -7.58 -9.95 0.43
N TYR A 195 -6.70 -10.94 0.21
CA TYR A 195 -6.31 -11.34 -1.14
C TYR A 195 -7.54 -11.74 -1.97
N GLY A 196 -7.72 -11.07 -3.11
CA GLY A 196 -8.88 -11.24 -3.97
C GLY A 196 -10.11 -10.38 -3.62
N ARG A 197 -10.07 -9.53 -2.56
CA ARG A 197 -11.14 -8.56 -2.28
C ARG A 197 -11.18 -7.44 -3.33
N VAL A 198 -10.01 -7.03 -3.81
CA VAL A 198 -9.81 -6.02 -4.87
C VAL A 198 -9.18 -6.71 -6.08
N SER A 199 -9.68 -6.40 -7.27
CA SER A 199 -9.12 -6.92 -8.52
C SER A 199 -7.68 -6.45 -8.73
N ARG A 200 -6.83 -7.34 -9.25
CA ARG A 200 -5.46 -7.06 -9.69
C ARG A 200 -5.35 -6.79 -11.20
N TYR A 201 -6.48 -6.79 -11.93
CA TYR A 201 -6.46 -6.44 -13.34
C TYR A 201 -5.95 -5.02 -13.55
N GLY A 202 -4.91 -4.89 -14.37
CA GLY A 202 -4.21 -3.62 -14.61
C GLY A 202 -3.21 -3.23 -13.51
N LEU A 203 -2.87 -4.12 -12.58
CA LEU A 203 -1.73 -3.96 -11.70
C LEU A 203 -0.48 -4.60 -12.32
N VAL A 204 0.60 -3.83 -12.47
CA VAL A 204 1.90 -4.37 -12.88
C VAL A 204 2.43 -5.28 -11.78
N ALA A 205 2.55 -6.57 -12.07
CA ALA A 205 2.78 -7.60 -11.07
C ALA A 205 4.22 -7.61 -10.55
N TYR A 206 4.37 -7.69 -9.23
CA TYR A 206 5.57 -8.18 -8.55
C TYR A 206 5.42 -9.68 -8.27
N ALA A 207 4.52 -10.07 -7.39
CA ALA A 207 4.22 -11.46 -7.04
C ALA A 207 2.70 -11.68 -7.03
N SER A 208 2.20 -12.34 -8.08
CA SER A 208 0.77 -12.42 -8.39
C SER A 208 -0.07 -13.08 -7.30
N SER A 209 0.50 -13.98 -6.48
CA SER A 209 -0.20 -14.63 -5.38
C SER A 209 -0.17 -13.83 -4.06
N PHE A 210 0.40 -12.61 -4.07
CA PHE A 210 0.57 -11.74 -2.91
C PHE A 210 0.02 -10.33 -3.13
N ASP A 211 0.22 -9.76 -4.34
CA ASP A 211 -0.08 -8.37 -4.65
C ASP A 211 -1.54 -8.01 -4.35
N GLN A 212 -1.75 -6.89 -3.65
CA GLN A 212 -3.06 -6.29 -3.41
C GLN A 212 -2.98 -4.76 -3.54
N ILE A 213 -4.04 -4.15 -4.13
CA ILE A 213 -4.23 -2.71 -4.15
C ILE A 213 -5.02 -2.31 -2.91
N GLY A 214 -4.64 -1.18 -2.30
CA GLY A 214 -5.36 -0.60 -1.16
C GLY A 214 -5.06 0.88 -0.96
N PRO A 215 -5.86 1.56 -0.12
CA PRO A 215 -5.80 2.99 0.09
C PRO A 215 -4.81 3.42 1.17
N PHE A 216 -4.33 4.67 1.03
CA PHE A 216 -3.78 5.53 2.08
C PHE A 216 -4.73 6.70 2.32
N SER A 217 -5.01 7.00 3.56
CA SER A 217 -5.81 8.16 3.96
C SER A 217 -5.35 8.69 5.34
N THR A 218 -5.88 9.82 5.76
CA THR A 218 -5.64 10.37 7.10
C THR A 218 -6.60 9.83 8.17
N ASN A 219 -7.66 9.12 7.76
CA ASN A 219 -8.72 8.62 8.64
C ASN A 219 -9.30 7.29 8.12
N VAL A 220 -9.99 6.56 8.98
CA VAL A 220 -10.57 5.25 8.65
C VAL A 220 -11.86 5.38 7.82
N GLU A 221 -12.63 6.47 7.97
CA GLU A 221 -13.84 6.73 7.21
C GLU A 221 -13.55 6.79 5.70
N ASP A 222 -12.54 7.57 5.30
CA ASP A 222 -12.13 7.68 3.89
C ASP A 222 -11.56 6.36 3.36
N THR A 223 -10.79 5.63 4.19
CA THR A 223 -10.33 4.28 3.86
C THR A 223 -11.52 3.35 3.57
N ALA A 224 -12.55 3.36 4.42
CA ALA A 224 -13.75 2.54 4.28
C ALA A 224 -14.51 2.88 2.99
N LEU A 225 -14.70 4.17 2.72
CA LEU A 225 -15.42 4.65 1.54
C LEU A 225 -14.72 4.24 0.23
N VAL A 226 -13.40 4.41 0.16
CA VAL A 226 -12.62 3.99 -1.01
C VAL A 226 -12.66 2.47 -1.16
N MET A 227 -12.56 1.71 -0.07
CA MET A 227 -12.67 0.26 -0.09
C MET A 227 -14.03 -0.25 -0.60
N GLU A 228 -15.14 0.43 -0.29
CA GLU A 228 -16.45 0.09 -0.86
C GLU A 228 -16.45 0.16 -2.39
N VAL A 229 -15.78 1.17 -2.92
CA VAL A 229 -15.75 1.44 -4.37
C VAL A 229 -14.84 0.47 -5.11
N ILE A 230 -13.62 0.23 -4.60
CA ILE A 230 -12.64 -0.57 -5.35
C ILE A 230 -12.80 -2.09 -5.17
N SER A 231 -13.57 -2.54 -4.17
CA SER A 231 -13.79 -3.96 -3.85
C SER A 231 -14.79 -4.64 -4.78
N GLY A 232 -14.72 -5.98 -4.83
CA GLY A 232 -15.74 -6.82 -5.47
C GLY A 232 -15.25 -7.60 -6.68
N LYS A 233 -16.10 -8.53 -7.13
CA LYS A 233 -15.82 -9.46 -8.24
C LYS A 233 -15.47 -8.73 -9.53
N ASP A 234 -14.46 -9.27 -10.21
CA ASP A 234 -14.04 -8.84 -11.53
C ASP A 234 -13.81 -10.06 -12.44
N ASN A 235 -14.40 -10.05 -13.61
CA ASN A 235 -14.26 -11.14 -14.59
C ASN A 235 -12.89 -11.16 -15.27
N HIS A 236 -12.12 -10.07 -15.19
CA HIS A 236 -10.75 -9.99 -15.70
C HIS A 236 -9.71 -10.53 -14.72
N ASP A 237 -10.06 -10.77 -13.45
CA ASP A 237 -9.20 -11.38 -12.45
C ASP A 237 -9.87 -12.64 -11.85
N SER A 238 -9.40 -13.80 -12.28
CA SER A 238 -9.90 -15.11 -11.80
C SER A 238 -9.71 -15.32 -10.30
N THR A 239 -8.83 -14.56 -9.66
CA THR A 239 -8.61 -14.64 -8.19
C THR A 239 -9.50 -13.69 -7.39
N SER A 240 -10.23 -12.78 -8.06
CA SER A 240 -11.16 -11.89 -7.38
C SER A 240 -12.34 -12.66 -6.77
N SER A 241 -12.65 -12.36 -5.50
CA SER A 241 -13.68 -13.05 -4.73
C SER A 241 -15.09 -12.65 -5.17
N SER A 242 -16.02 -13.60 -5.11
CA SER A 242 -17.48 -13.36 -5.24
C SER A 242 -18.14 -12.99 -3.93
N GLU A 243 -17.42 -12.95 -2.80
CA GLU A 243 -17.95 -12.51 -1.53
C GLU A 243 -18.52 -11.09 -1.62
N LYS A 244 -19.74 -10.92 -1.10
CA LYS A 244 -20.42 -9.62 -1.10
C LYS A 244 -19.54 -8.55 -0.47
N VAL A 245 -19.51 -7.37 -1.07
CA VAL A 245 -18.87 -6.18 -0.49
C VAL A 245 -19.84 -5.55 0.50
N PRO A 246 -19.47 -5.45 1.79
CA PRO A 246 -20.27 -4.74 2.78
C PRO A 246 -20.30 -3.23 2.52
N ALA A 247 -21.25 -2.54 3.14
CA ALA A 247 -21.28 -1.08 3.22
C ALA A 247 -20.34 -0.66 4.39
N TYR A 248 -19.03 -0.68 4.14
CA TYR A 248 -18.02 -0.47 5.20
C TYR A 248 -18.23 0.83 5.98
N THR A 249 -18.62 1.91 5.30
CA THR A 249 -18.89 3.21 5.96
C THR A 249 -20.08 3.18 6.89
N ALA A 250 -21.10 2.37 6.59
CA ALA A 250 -22.27 2.20 7.46
C ALA A 250 -21.98 1.26 8.65
N GLU A 251 -20.89 0.53 8.63
CA GLU A 251 -20.52 -0.50 9.62
C GLU A 251 -19.31 -0.08 10.48
N LEU A 252 -18.97 1.24 10.57
CA LEU A 252 -17.81 1.73 11.32
C LEU A 252 -17.99 1.74 12.85
N ASN A 253 -19.16 1.34 13.36
CA ASN A 253 -19.40 1.27 14.79
C ASN A 253 -18.98 -0.10 15.36
N PHE A 254 -18.15 -0.09 16.42
CA PHE A 254 -17.69 -1.30 17.12
C PHE A 254 -18.08 -1.26 18.61
N ASP A 255 -19.25 -1.77 18.94
CA ASP A 255 -19.81 -1.72 20.31
C ASP A 255 -19.45 -2.93 21.18
N LYS A 256 -18.83 -3.97 20.59
CA LYS A 256 -18.50 -5.21 21.29
C LYS A 256 -17.13 -5.12 21.98
N LYS A 257 -16.94 -5.96 23.00
CA LYS A 257 -15.59 -6.18 23.55
C LYS A 257 -14.86 -7.19 22.66
N ALA A 258 -13.72 -6.76 22.10
CA ALA A 258 -12.89 -7.58 21.24
C ALA A 258 -12.01 -8.52 22.04
N ARG A 259 -11.71 -9.70 21.47
CA ARG A 259 -10.60 -10.57 21.88
C ARG A 259 -9.43 -10.36 20.92
N ILE A 260 -8.29 -9.97 21.47
CA ILE A 260 -7.11 -9.54 20.70
C ILE A 260 -5.93 -10.41 21.09
N ALA A 261 -5.35 -11.09 20.12
CA ALA A 261 -4.11 -11.83 20.30
C ALA A 261 -2.90 -10.91 20.09
N ILE A 262 -1.89 -11.04 20.94
CA ILE A 262 -0.57 -10.44 20.73
C ILE A 262 0.50 -11.57 20.71
N PHE A 263 1.52 -11.41 19.89
CA PHE A 263 2.63 -12.34 19.82
C PHE A 263 3.81 -11.79 20.62
N PRO A 264 4.16 -12.37 21.79
CA PRO A 264 5.30 -11.88 22.61
C PRO A 264 6.60 -11.77 21.82
N SER A 265 6.84 -12.66 20.85
CA SER A 265 8.02 -12.63 19.99
C SER A 265 8.16 -11.34 19.18
N THR A 266 7.04 -10.67 18.81
CA THR A 266 7.09 -9.38 18.09
C THR A 266 7.47 -8.21 18.98
N LEU A 267 7.23 -8.29 20.30
CA LEU A 267 7.55 -7.24 21.27
C LEU A 267 8.89 -7.46 21.97
N ASN A 268 9.45 -8.66 21.88
CA ASN A 268 10.72 -9.03 22.53
C ASN A 268 11.85 -9.29 21.51
N SER A 269 11.68 -8.86 20.25
CA SER A 269 12.73 -8.94 19.25
C SER A 269 13.84 -7.93 19.52
N ASP A 270 15.10 -8.36 19.41
CA ASP A 270 16.28 -7.50 19.62
C ASP A 270 16.34 -6.31 18.64
N GLY A 271 15.74 -6.44 17.46
CA GLY A 271 15.67 -5.38 16.46
C GLY A 271 14.53 -4.37 16.64
N LEU A 272 13.68 -4.52 17.65
CA LEU A 272 12.56 -3.62 17.91
C LEU A 272 13.01 -2.36 18.64
N ASN A 273 12.77 -1.19 18.04
CA ASN A 273 13.02 0.10 18.67
C ASN A 273 12.22 0.24 19.98
N ALA A 274 12.86 0.78 21.03
CA ALA A 274 12.27 0.88 22.37
C ALA A 274 11.01 1.78 22.40
N GLU A 275 10.96 2.86 21.59
CA GLU A 275 9.81 3.75 21.52
C GLU A 275 8.64 3.10 20.78
N VAL A 276 8.91 2.31 19.72
CA VAL A 276 7.89 1.49 19.04
C VAL A 276 7.32 0.42 19.99
N LYS A 277 8.18 -0.24 20.78
CA LYS A 277 7.74 -1.19 21.81
C LYS A 277 6.84 -0.52 22.82
N SER A 278 7.28 0.64 23.36
CA SER A 278 6.52 1.40 24.37
C SER A 278 5.17 1.85 23.84
N ALA A 279 5.13 2.43 22.61
CA ALA A 279 3.89 2.85 21.98
C ALA A 279 2.89 1.67 21.81
N THR A 280 3.37 0.52 21.37
CA THR A 280 2.51 -0.69 21.24
C THR A 280 2.02 -1.17 22.59
N GLN A 281 2.86 -1.18 23.64
CA GLN A 281 2.46 -1.56 24.99
C GLN A 281 1.45 -0.58 25.61
N ASN A 282 1.57 0.71 25.32
CA ASN A 282 0.60 1.73 25.75
C ASN A 282 -0.76 1.50 25.08
N LEU A 283 -0.79 1.21 23.78
CA LEU A 283 -2.02 0.84 23.08
C LEU A 283 -2.66 -0.43 23.69
N ILE A 284 -1.87 -1.47 23.99
CA ILE A 284 -2.35 -2.68 24.66
C ILE A 284 -2.98 -2.35 26.02
N THR A 285 -2.32 -1.49 26.80
CA THR A 285 -2.82 -1.06 28.11
C THR A 285 -4.15 -0.30 27.98
N GLN A 286 -4.24 0.60 27.01
CA GLN A 286 -5.46 1.37 26.74
C GLN A 286 -6.61 0.46 26.30
N LEU A 287 -6.37 -0.51 25.41
CA LEU A 287 -7.35 -1.50 24.98
C LEU A 287 -7.87 -2.33 26.15
N LYS A 288 -6.99 -2.76 27.08
CA LYS A 288 -7.38 -3.46 28.30
C LYS A 288 -8.23 -2.56 29.21
N SER A 289 -7.88 -1.29 29.37
CA SER A 289 -8.65 -0.34 30.18
C SER A 289 -10.04 -0.04 29.60
N ASP A 290 -10.16 -0.09 28.26
CA ASP A 290 -11.46 0.01 27.56
C ASP A 290 -12.30 -1.31 27.65
N GLY A 291 -11.75 -2.32 28.32
CA GLY A 291 -12.42 -3.59 28.63
C GLY A 291 -12.31 -4.63 27.51
N HIS A 292 -11.41 -4.45 26.54
CA HIS A 292 -11.09 -5.49 25.58
C HIS A 292 -10.22 -6.59 26.24
N LEU A 293 -10.37 -7.84 25.79
CA LEU A 293 -9.52 -8.94 26.23
C LEU A 293 -8.28 -9.00 25.34
N VAL A 294 -7.12 -8.66 25.89
CA VAL A 294 -5.84 -8.72 25.15
C VAL A 294 -4.96 -9.78 25.81
N GLU A 295 -4.67 -10.84 25.06
CA GLU A 295 -3.97 -12.04 25.55
C GLU A 295 -2.72 -12.35 24.72
N GLU A 296 -1.72 -12.89 25.39
CA GLU A 296 -0.50 -13.40 24.75
C GLU A 296 -0.75 -14.77 24.14
N VAL A 297 -0.42 -14.91 22.86
CA VAL A 297 -0.54 -16.16 22.10
C VAL A 297 0.83 -16.56 21.56
N GLY A 298 1.23 -17.79 21.80
CA GLY A 298 2.49 -18.32 21.30
C GLY A 298 2.51 -18.40 19.77
N PHE A 299 3.50 -17.77 19.14
CA PHE A 299 3.76 -17.83 17.71
C PHE A 299 5.25 -18.07 17.45
N ASP A 300 5.60 -19.33 17.25
CA ASP A 300 6.95 -19.87 17.08
C ASP A 300 7.45 -19.89 15.61
N LEU A 301 6.70 -19.25 14.71
CA LEU A 301 6.98 -19.25 13.26
C LEU A 301 7.50 -17.91 12.74
N LEU A 302 7.79 -16.94 13.61
CA LEU A 302 8.22 -15.59 13.20
C LEU A 302 9.49 -15.64 12.35
N ASP A 303 10.47 -16.45 12.73
CA ASP A 303 11.77 -16.57 12.05
C ASP A 303 11.68 -17.14 10.62
N TYR A 304 10.58 -17.84 10.32
CA TYR A 304 10.37 -18.41 8.98
C TYR A 304 9.68 -17.44 8.01
N LEU A 305 9.13 -16.33 8.48
CA LEU A 305 8.29 -15.42 7.66
C LEU A 305 9.09 -14.82 6.51
N ILE A 306 10.21 -14.18 6.82
CA ILE A 306 11.04 -13.46 5.82
C ILE A 306 11.58 -14.43 4.78
N ALA A 307 12.17 -15.56 5.20
CA ALA A 307 12.71 -16.55 4.26
C ALA A 307 11.62 -17.12 3.34
N THR A 308 10.45 -17.47 3.91
CA THR A 308 9.30 -17.97 3.13
C THR A 308 8.80 -16.94 2.13
N TYR A 309 8.65 -15.69 2.57
CA TYR A 309 8.21 -14.59 1.72
C TYR A 309 9.15 -14.36 0.54
N TYR A 310 10.45 -14.20 0.79
CA TYR A 310 11.41 -13.91 -0.27
C TYR A 310 11.58 -15.06 -1.25
N VAL A 311 11.59 -16.31 -0.80
CA VAL A 311 11.64 -17.47 -1.71
C VAL A 311 10.45 -17.48 -2.66
N LEU A 312 9.23 -17.28 -2.14
CA LEU A 312 8.01 -17.33 -2.96
C LEU A 312 7.90 -16.12 -3.88
N THR A 313 8.10 -14.91 -3.35
CA THR A 313 7.91 -13.68 -4.14
C THR A 313 8.99 -13.51 -5.21
N THR A 314 10.24 -13.88 -4.94
CA THR A 314 11.31 -13.82 -5.96
C THR A 314 11.10 -14.87 -7.05
N ALA A 315 10.62 -16.06 -6.70
CA ALA A 315 10.24 -17.08 -7.68
C ALA A 315 9.17 -16.55 -8.65
N GLU A 316 8.10 -15.94 -8.12
CA GLU A 316 7.05 -15.33 -8.95
C GLU A 316 7.57 -14.12 -9.73
N ALA A 317 8.41 -13.26 -9.14
CA ALA A 317 9.01 -12.12 -9.81
C ALA A 317 9.85 -12.54 -11.03
N SER A 318 10.69 -13.57 -10.90
CA SER A 318 11.50 -14.06 -12.02
C SER A 318 10.64 -14.47 -13.22
N SER A 319 9.47 -15.06 -12.97
CA SER A 319 8.51 -15.45 -14.02
C SER A 319 7.73 -14.24 -14.54
N ASN A 320 7.21 -13.38 -13.65
CA ASN A 320 6.42 -12.21 -14.03
C ASN A 320 7.21 -11.18 -14.84
N LEU A 321 8.48 -10.95 -14.49
CA LEU A 321 9.32 -9.97 -15.15
C LEU A 321 10.04 -10.52 -16.41
N ALA A 322 9.87 -11.79 -16.73
CA ALA A 322 10.41 -12.39 -17.95
C ALA A 322 9.86 -11.73 -19.23
N ARG A 323 8.63 -11.20 -19.17
CA ARG A 323 7.95 -10.52 -20.30
C ARG A 323 8.55 -9.18 -20.69
N PHE A 324 9.33 -8.55 -19.80
CA PHE A 324 9.99 -7.27 -20.07
C PHE A 324 11.37 -7.51 -20.67
N ASP A 325 11.42 -7.60 -21.99
CA ASP A 325 12.53 -8.12 -22.78
C ASP A 325 13.20 -7.08 -23.71
N GLY A 326 12.61 -5.89 -23.82
CA GLY A 326 13.08 -4.83 -24.72
C GLY A 326 12.71 -5.06 -26.19
N VAL A 327 11.81 -6.03 -26.48
CA VAL A 327 11.35 -6.34 -27.84
C VAL A 327 9.88 -5.96 -28.02
N HIS A 328 9.01 -6.41 -27.11
CA HIS A 328 7.57 -6.22 -27.21
C HIS A 328 7.14 -4.78 -26.89
N TYR A 329 7.72 -4.19 -25.86
CA TYR A 329 7.41 -2.82 -25.40
C TYR A 329 8.44 -2.34 -24.35
N GLY A 330 8.43 -1.03 -24.08
CA GLY A 330 9.33 -0.40 -23.10
C GLY A 330 10.73 -0.12 -23.67
N TYR A 331 11.70 -0.01 -22.77
CA TYR A 331 13.08 0.33 -23.10
C TYR A 331 13.75 -0.77 -23.92
N ARG A 332 14.39 -0.37 -25.02
CA ARG A 332 15.25 -1.21 -25.85
C ARG A 332 16.67 -0.64 -25.88
N ALA A 333 17.67 -1.49 -25.64
CA ALA A 333 19.07 -1.08 -25.72
C ALA A 333 19.43 -0.63 -27.14
N LYS A 334 20.15 0.48 -27.25
CA LYS A 334 20.66 1.00 -28.50
C LYS A 334 21.80 0.11 -29.01
N ASP A 335 21.98 0.07 -30.32
CA ASP A 335 23.07 -0.66 -31.00
C ASP A 335 23.14 -2.17 -30.71
N ALA A 336 22.02 -2.78 -30.38
CA ALA A 336 21.87 -4.21 -30.24
C ALA A 336 21.09 -4.76 -31.45
N ASN A 337 21.79 -5.28 -32.45
CA ASN A 337 21.20 -5.68 -33.74
C ASN A 337 20.84 -7.19 -33.79
N GLU A 338 21.30 -7.99 -32.84
CA GLU A 338 21.02 -9.41 -32.72
C GLU A 338 20.13 -9.67 -31.51
N MET A 339 19.35 -10.77 -31.54
CA MET A 339 18.34 -11.06 -30.49
C MET A 339 18.96 -11.21 -29.09
N ASP A 340 20.00 -12.02 -28.95
CA ASP A 340 20.66 -12.25 -27.66
C ASP A 340 21.23 -10.98 -27.01
N PRO A 341 21.96 -10.14 -27.73
CA PRO A 341 22.39 -8.82 -27.22
C PRO A 341 21.21 -7.91 -26.84
N VAL A 342 20.11 -7.90 -27.62
CA VAL A 342 18.92 -7.09 -27.31
C VAL A 342 18.35 -7.48 -25.95
N TYR A 343 18.06 -8.75 -25.71
CA TYR A 343 17.51 -9.22 -24.45
C TYR A 343 18.43 -8.91 -23.26
N LYS A 344 19.69 -9.33 -23.37
CA LYS A 344 20.67 -9.16 -22.27
C LYS A 344 20.90 -7.69 -21.94
N ARG A 345 21.14 -6.87 -22.94
CA ARG A 345 21.44 -5.44 -22.74
C ARG A 345 20.21 -4.67 -22.26
N SER A 346 19.04 -4.87 -22.88
CA SER A 346 17.83 -4.15 -22.48
C SER A 346 17.48 -4.44 -21.01
N ARG A 347 17.57 -5.70 -20.58
CA ARG A 347 17.34 -6.06 -19.18
C ARG A 347 18.45 -5.58 -18.24
N THR A 348 19.70 -5.61 -18.66
CA THR A 348 20.83 -5.12 -17.87
C THR A 348 20.75 -3.61 -17.62
N GLU A 349 20.41 -2.85 -18.66
CA GLU A 349 20.34 -1.37 -18.63
C GLU A 349 18.99 -0.86 -18.09
N GLY A 350 17.91 -1.64 -18.30
CA GLY A 350 16.54 -1.26 -17.95
C GLY A 350 16.14 -1.59 -16.52
N PHE A 351 16.65 -2.67 -15.92
CA PHE A 351 16.38 -3.02 -14.53
C PHE A 351 17.42 -2.51 -13.56
N GLY A 352 16.98 -2.02 -12.41
CA GLY A 352 17.82 -1.65 -11.29
C GLY A 352 18.46 -2.84 -10.57
N LYS A 353 19.37 -2.55 -9.64
CA LYS A 353 20.15 -3.57 -8.93
C LYS A 353 19.28 -4.53 -8.13
N GLU A 354 18.34 -4.00 -7.34
CA GLU A 354 17.48 -4.81 -6.45
C GLU A 354 16.58 -5.77 -7.26
N VAL A 355 15.97 -5.28 -8.33
CA VAL A 355 15.13 -6.11 -9.21
C VAL A 355 15.95 -7.23 -9.86
N LYS A 356 17.16 -6.93 -10.35
CA LYS A 356 18.05 -7.95 -10.90
C LYS A 356 18.43 -9.02 -9.87
N ASN A 357 18.72 -8.62 -8.63
CA ASN A 357 19.02 -9.54 -7.53
C ASN A 357 17.84 -10.49 -7.27
N ARG A 358 16.61 -9.95 -7.20
CA ARG A 358 15.40 -10.77 -6.99
C ARG A 358 15.08 -11.69 -8.16
N ILE A 359 15.29 -11.25 -9.40
CA ILE A 359 15.16 -12.12 -10.59
C ILE A 359 16.16 -13.27 -10.52
N MET A 360 17.42 -13.01 -10.19
CA MET A 360 18.46 -14.05 -10.09
C MET A 360 18.13 -15.02 -8.95
N LEU A 361 17.75 -14.53 -7.78
CA LEU A 361 17.34 -15.38 -6.66
C LEU A 361 16.14 -16.25 -7.03
N GLY A 362 15.12 -15.66 -7.68
CA GLY A 362 13.93 -16.41 -8.13
C GLY A 362 14.28 -17.49 -9.16
N THR A 363 15.16 -17.18 -10.09
CA THR A 363 15.66 -18.18 -11.08
C THR A 363 16.40 -19.32 -10.37
N PHE A 364 17.20 -19.00 -9.36
CA PHE A 364 17.92 -19.99 -8.56
C PHE A 364 16.96 -20.92 -7.81
N VAL A 365 16.00 -20.39 -7.06
CA VAL A 365 15.08 -21.21 -6.25
C VAL A 365 14.11 -22.06 -7.10
N LEU A 366 13.90 -21.69 -8.37
CA LEU A 366 13.11 -22.47 -9.34
C LEU A 366 13.94 -23.47 -10.16
N SER A 367 15.27 -23.42 -10.07
CA SER A 367 16.13 -24.28 -10.89
C SER A 367 16.09 -25.75 -10.44
N SER A 368 16.44 -26.65 -11.38
CA SER A 368 16.53 -28.09 -11.12
C SER A 368 17.46 -28.40 -9.94
N GLY A 369 17.01 -29.25 -9.02
CA GLY A 369 17.72 -29.61 -7.78
C GLY A 369 17.45 -28.67 -6.59
N TYR A 370 16.98 -27.44 -6.81
CA TYR A 370 16.66 -26.49 -5.75
C TYR A 370 15.16 -26.23 -5.56
N TYR A 371 14.35 -26.54 -6.57
CA TYR A 371 12.89 -26.33 -6.55
C TYR A 371 12.23 -26.97 -5.32
N ASP A 372 12.49 -28.23 -5.04
CA ASP A 372 11.90 -28.92 -3.90
C ASP A 372 12.49 -28.48 -2.56
N ALA A 373 13.79 -28.17 -2.54
CA ALA A 373 14.48 -27.72 -1.33
C ALA A 373 14.04 -26.34 -0.86
N TYR A 374 13.70 -25.43 -1.78
CA TYR A 374 13.33 -24.06 -1.49
C TYR A 374 11.87 -23.77 -1.78
N TYR A 375 11.43 -23.79 -3.05
CA TYR A 375 10.11 -23.35 -3.44
C TYR A 375 9.00 -24.24 -2.88
N SER A 376 9.07 -25.55 -3.09
CA SER A 376 8.09 -26.51 -2.54
C SER A 376 8.04 -26.45 -1.00
N ARG A 377 9.20 -26.28 -0.35
CA ARG A 377 9.29 -26.15 1.11
C ARG A 377 8.64 -24.88 1.58
N ALA A 378 8.90 -23.74 0.93
CA ALA A 378 8.29 -22.45 1.26
C ALA A 378 6.76 -22.49 1.10
N GLN A 379 6.22 -23.16 0.07
CA GLN A 379 4.77 -23.38 -0.07
C GLN A 379 4.18 -24.19 1.09
N LYS A 380 4.89 -25.21 1.58
CA LYS A 380 4.46 -25.99 2.76
C LYS A 380 4.46 -25.12 4.00
N VAL A 381 5.49 -24.30 4.22
CA VAL A 381 5.56 -23.34 5.34
C VAL A 381 4.43 -22.32 5.25
N ARG A 382 4.16 -21.75 4.07
CA ARG A 382 3.02 -20.84 3.84
C ARG A 382 1.69 -21.49 4.25
N ARG A 383 1.51 -22.78 3.97
CA ARG A 383 0.31 -23.53 4.38
C ARG A 383 0.23 -23.66 5.91
N ILE A 384 1.33 -24.02 6.57
CA ILE A 384 1.40 -24.15 8.04
C ILE A 384 1.07 -22.79 8.68
N LEU A 385 1.65 -21.70 8.21
CA LEU A 385 1.35 -20.33 8.66
C LEU A 385 -0.14 -20.02 8.53
N THR A 386 -0.72 -20.32 7.37
CA THR A 386 -2.14 -20.09 7.11
C THR A 386 -3.04 -20.88 8.08
N ASP A 387 -2.72 -22.15 8.32
CA ASP A 387 -3.51 -23.00 9.20
C ASP A 387 -3.37 -22.56 10.68
N LYS A 388 -2.16 -22.14 11.11
CA LYS A 388 -1.93 -21.59 12.46
C LYS A 388 -2.73 -20.31 12.69
N ILE A 389 -2.67 -19.36 11.75
CA ILE A 389 -3.42 -18.09 11.84
C ILE A 389 -4.94 -18.30 11.83
N ARG A 390 -5.44 -19.21 11.00
CA ARG A 390 -6.86 -19.60 11.03
C ARG A 390 -7.27 -20.20 12.37
N GLY A 391 -6.38 -20.96 13.01
CA GLY A 391 -6.59 -21.47 14.37
C GLY A 391 -6.79 -20.36 15.38
N ILE A 392 -5.94 -19.32 15.33
CA ILE A 392 -6.01 -18.15 16.21
C ILE A 392 -7.32 -17.39 16.02
N PHE A 393 -7.74 -17.14 14.77
CA PHE A 393 -8.99 -16.42 14.50
C PHE A 393 -10.28 -17.19 14.84
N LYS A 394 -10.22 -18.45 15.26
CA LYS A 394 -11.37 -19.14 15.87
C LYS A 394 -11.68 -18.63 17.28
N GLU A 395 -10.69 -18.06 17.96
CA GLU A 395 -10.80 -17.63 19.35
C GLU A 395 -10.66 -16.11 19.50
N TYR A 396 -9.95 -15.46 18.58
CA TYR A 396 -9.64 -14.03 18.63
C TYR A 396 -10.24 -13.29 17.44
N ASP A 397 -10.62 -12.03 17.69
CA ASP A 397 -11.17 -11.14 16.67
C ASP A 397 -10.06 -10.51 15.84
N PHE A 398 -8.92 -10.16 16.49
CA PHE A 398 -7.80 -9.46 15.90
C PHE A 398 -6.46 -10.00 16.42
N ILE A 399 -5.43 -9.77 15.61
CA ILE A 399 -4.03 -9.85 16.03
C ILE A 399 -3.48 -8.45 15.99
N LEU A 400 -2.83 -8.00 17.08
CA LEU A 400 -2.17 -6.70 17.21
C LEU A 400 -0.66 -6.88 17.27
N MET A 401 0.08 -6.09 16.49
CA MET A 401 1.55 -6.04 16.53
C MET A 401 2.05 -4.68 16.01
N PRO A 402 3.33 -4.32 16.21
CA PRO A 402 3.93 -3.17 15.53
C PRO A 402 3.80 -3.30 14.01
N THR A 403 3.68 -2.19 13.28
CA THR A 403 3.72 -2.24 11.81
C THR A 403 5.14 -2.44 11.30
N SER A 404 6.10 -1.73 11.89
CA SER A 404 7.53 -1.81 11.55
C SER A 404 8.37 -1.89 12.83
N PRO A 405 9.56 -2.51 12.80
CA PRO A 405 10.47 -2.52 13.94
C PRO A 405 11.00 -1.14 14.34
N THR A 406 11.01 -0.19 13.41
CA THR A 406 11.57 1.16 13.61
C THR A 406 10.62 2.23 13.08
N VAL A 407 10.85 3.48 13.46
CA VAL A 407 10.34 4.67 12.76
C VAL A 407 11.09 4.88 11.44
N ALA A 408 10.68 5.87 10.65
CA ALA A 408 11.37 6.23 9.41
C ALA A 408 12.88 6.46 9.64
N PHE A 409 13.72 5.67 8.99
CA PHE A 409 15.19 5.74 9.07
C PHE A 409 15.76 6.70 8.01
N LYS A 410 17.04 7.08 8.16
CA LYS A 410 17.71 7.97 7.21
C LYS A 410 18.04 7.27 5.90
N PHE A 411 18.10 8.03 4.81
CA PHE A 411 18.58 7.52 3.53
C PHE A 411 19.98 6.91 3.67
N GLY A 412 20.19 5.76 3.03
CA GLY A 412 21.46 5.03 3.05
C GLY A 412 21.73 4.23 4.31
N GLU A 413 20.95 4.37 5.38
CA GLU A 413 21.22 3.71 6.68
C GLU A 413 21.17 2.17 6.59
N LYS A 414 20.36 1.61 5.70
CA LYS A 414 20.18 0.15 5.53
C LYS A 414 20.62 -0.38 4.17
N THR A 415 21.31 0.43 3.35
CA THR A 415 21.68 0.04 1.98
C THR A 415 22.83 -0.96 1.92
N ASP A 416 23.69 -0.99 2.93
CA ASP A 416 24.88 -1.84 2.96
C ASP A 416 24.58 -3.27 3.45
N ASN A 417 23.46 -3.48 4.10
CA ASN A 417 23.02 -4.78 4.60
C ASN A 417 21.61 -5.13 4.10
N PRO A 418 21.48 -5.91 3.01
CA PRO A 418 20.17 -6.32 2.51
C PRO A 418 19.29 -7.05 3.54
N VAL A 419 19.88 -7.77 4.49
CA VAL A 419 19.15 -8.50 5.53
C VAL A 419 18.45 -7.54 6.48
N GLU A 420 19.09 -6.42 6.86
CA GLU A 420 18.45 -5.39 7.71
C GLU A 420 17.28 -4.70 7.00
N MET A 421 17.40 -4.47 5.69
CA MET A 421 16.28 -3.96 4.90
C MET A 421 15.12 -4.98 4.86
N TYR A 422 15.43 -6.27 4.67
CA TYR A 422 14.42 -7.33 4.63
C TYR A 422 13.73 -7.54 6.00
N LEU A 423 14.45 -7.37 7.10
CA LEU A 423 13.88 -7.42 8.44
C LEU A 423 12.93 -6.26 8.75
N ALA A 424 12.98 -5.16 8.00
CA ALA A 424 11.99 -4.08 8.12
C ALA A 424 10.55 -4.56 7.83
N ASP A 425 10.39 -5.62 7.04
CA ASP A 425 9.09 -6.19 6.66
C ASP A 425 8.63 -7.36 7.56
N ILE A 426 9.41 -7.71 8.61
CA ILE A 426 9.19 -8.94 9.41
C ILE A 426 7.77 -9.04 9.98
N TYR A 427 7.15 -7.93 10.34
CA TYR A 427 5.81 -7.92 10.93
C TYR A 427 4.70 -7.85 9.87
N THR A 428 4.99 -7.33 8.68
CA THR A 428 3.97 -7.09 7.65
C THR A 428 3.72 -8.30 6.75
N VAL A 429 4.76 -9.11 6.45
CA VAL A 429 4.67 -10.22 5.48
C VAL A 429 3.72 -11.34 5.91
N LEU A 430 3.41 -11.48 7.20
CA LEU A 430 2.48 -12.48 7.71
C LEU A 430 1.10 -12.36 7.04
N ALA A 431 0.56 -11.14 6.95
CA ALA A 431 -0.73 -10.88 6.33
C ALA A 431 -0.75 -11.17 4.82
N ASN A 432 0.40 -11.02 4.14
CA ASN A 432 0.54 -11.37 2.73
C ASN A 432 0.65 -12.89 2.51
N LEU A 433 1.47 -13.57 3.30
CA LEU A 433 1.64 -15.03 3.26
C LEU A 433 0.31 -15.76 3.48
N THR A 434 -0.51 -15.26 4.40
CA THR A 434 -1.80 -15.88 4.77
C THR A 434 -2.99 -15.33 3.97
N GLY A 435 -2.82 -14.19 3.29
CA GLY A 435 -3.85 -13.56 2.45
C GLY A 435 -4.97 -12.88 3.25
N ILE A 436 -4.77 -12.60 4.54
CA ILE A 436 -5.74 -11.93 5.42
C ILE A 436 -5.66 -10.40 5.30
N PRO A 437 -6.71 -9.64 5.64
CA PRO A 437 -6.66 -8.18 5.67
C PRO A 437 -5.82 -7.69 6.86
N ALA A 438 -5.16 -6.55 6.68
CA ALA A 438 -4.42 -5.87 7.73
C ALA A 438 -4.40 -4.35 7.49
N ILE A 439 -4.47 -3.58 8.57
CA ILE A 439 -4.47 -2.12 8.55
C ILE A 439 -3.38 -1.59 9.48
N SER A 440 -2.62 -0.61 9.02
CA SER A 440 -1.70 0.17 9.85
C SER A 440 -2.38 1.45 10.29
N LEU A 441 -2.27 1.76 11.58
CA LEU A 441 -2.82 2.96 12.20
C LEU A 441 -1.68 3.75 12.85
N PRO A 442 -1.62 5.07 12.74
CA PRO A 442 -0.73 5.89 13.56
C PRO A 442 -1.20 5.83 15.00
N VAL A 443 -0.31 5.49 15.94
CA VAL A 443 -0.69 5.28 17.35
C VAL A 443 0.17 6.09 18.33
N ALA A 444 1.25 6.69 17.87
CA ALA A 444 2.12 7.57 18.65
C ALA A 444 3.13 8.28 17.74
N GLU A 445 3.94 9.13 18.35
CA GLU A 445 5.17 9.68 17.77
C GLU A 445 6.36 9.36 18.66
N ASP A 446 7.55 9.26 18.06
CA ASP A 446 8.80 9.17 18.82
C ASP A 446 9.18 10.56 19.40
N LYS A 447 10.25 10.62 20.19
CA LYS A 447 10.77 11.87 20.78
C LYS A 447 11.17 12.93 19.75
N ASN A 448 11.28 12.59 18.48
CA ASN A 448 11.61 13.51 17.38
C ASN A 448 10.37 13.90 16.56
N GLY A 449 9.17 13.47 16.96
CA GLY A 449 7.92 13.71 16.23
C GLY A 449 7.73 12.81 15.02
N LEU A 450 8.45 11.67 14.94
CA LEU A 450 8.28 10.70 13.87
C LEU A 450 7.16 9.72 14.20
N PRO A 451 6.24 9.46 13.25
CA PRO A 451 5.11 8.58 13.50
C PRO A 451 5.51 7.14 13.81
N ILE A 452 4.77 6.53 14.72
CA ILE A 452 4.81 5.12 15.08
C ILE A 452 3.49 4.49 14.71
N GLY A 453 3.52 3.44 13.88
CA GLY A 453 2.35 2.68 13.49
C GLY A 453 2.24 1.34 14.22
N ALA A 454 1.00 0.99 14.61
CA ALA A 454 0.63 -0.36 14.97
C ALA A 454 -0.30 -0.95 13.91
N GLN A 455 -0.21 -2.26 13.68
CA GLN A 455 -1.11 -2.91 12.74
C GLN A 455 -2.06 -3.88 13.44
N LEU A 456 -3.29 -3.89 12.93
CA LEU A 456 -4.30 -4.90 13.24
C LEU A 456 -4.48 -5.83 12.05
N LEU A 457 -4.58 -7.12 12.34
CA LEU A 457 -4.95 -8.15 11.36
C LEU A 457 -6.30 -8.76 11.76
N ALA A 458 -7.12 -9.09 10.78
CA ALA A 458 -8.39 -9.79 10.99
C ALA A 458 -8.46 -11.03 10.08
N ASP A 459 -9.46 -11.90 10.29
CA ASP A 459 -9.66 -13.06 9.42
C ASP A 459 -10.10 -12.62 8.02
N LYS A 460 -10.01 -13.52 7.06
CA LYS A 460 -10.37 -13.27 5.66
C LYS A 460 -11.78 -12.69 5.54
N PHE A 461 -11.92 -11.65 4.75
CA PHE A 461 -13.17 -10.95 4.47
C PHE A 461 -13.84 -10.30 5.69
N GLN A 462 -13.07 -10.05 6.74
CA GLN A 462 -13.52 -9.32 7.93
C GLN A 462 -13.08 -7.84 7.90
N GLU A 463 -13.01 -7.22 6.71
CA GLU A 463 -12.65 -5.81 6.56
C GLU A 463 -13.60 -4.88 7.32
N SER A 464 -14.92 -5.13 7.32
CA SER A 464 -15.89 -4.33 8.10
C SER A 464 -15.52 -4.28 9.58
N LYS A 465 -15.26 -5.46 10.15
CA LYS A 465 -14.91 -5.59 11.56
C LYS A 465 -13.57 -4.91 11.86
N LEU A 466 -12.59 -5.07 10.93
CA LEU A 466 -11.27 -4.46 11.04
C LEU A 466 -11.36 -2.93 10.99
N LEU A 467 -12.11 -2.37 10.05
CA LEU A 467 -12.32 -0.92 9.90
C LEU A 467 -13.06 -0.34 11.10
N ALA A 468 -14.15 -0.97 11.53
CA ALA A 468 -14.93 -0.52 12.69
C ALA A 468 -14.10 -0.46 13.98
N PHE A 469 -13.26 -1.48 14.21
CA PHE A 469 -12.39 -1.48 15.37
C PHE A 469 -11.22 -0.47 15.24
N SER A 470 -10.72 -0.29 14.02
CA SER A 470 -9.69 0.73 13.73
C SER A 470 -10.19 2.16 13.96
N GLU A 471 -11.43 2.45 13.56
CA GLU A 471 -12.07 3.75 13.84
C GLU A 471 -12.14 4.03 15.34
N LYS A 472 -12.52 3.03 16.13
CA LYS A 472 -12.52 3.14 17.59
C LYS A 472 -11.13 3.45 18.17
N ILE A 473 -10.06 2.84 17.65
CA ILE A 473 -8.69 3.10 18.09
C ILE A 473 -8.26 4.53 17.74
N MET A 474 -8.60 5.03 16.56
CA MET A 474 -8.27 6.40 16.16
C MET A 474 -8.90 7.45 17.07
N HIS A 475 -10.08 7.17 17.64
CA HIS A 475 -10.72 8.05 18.62
C HIS A 475 -10.02 8.08 19.98
N PHE A 476 -9.20 7.09 20.34
CA PHE A 476 -8.41 7.14 21.57
C PHE A 476 -7.35 8.23 21.54
N GLU A 477 -6.83 8.59 20.38
CA GLU A 477 -5.82 9.65 20.23
C GLU A 477 -6.44 11.05 20.18
N SER A 478 -7.66 11.17 19.64
CA SER A 478 -8.38 12.45 19.57
C SER A 478 -8.84 12.98 20.93
N ALA A 479 -8.79 12.14 21.98
CA ALA A 479 -9.21 12.49 23.34
C ALA A 479 -8.05 12.92 24.26
N LYS A 480 -6.82 12.98 23.76
CA LYS A 480 -5.63 13.50 24.44
C LYS A 480 -5.33 14.92 23.95
#